data_ac67da04795fe0c955e130e53086866a
#
_entry.id   ac67da04795fe0c955e130e53086866a
#
_cell.length_a   1.000
_cell.length_b   1.000
_cell.length_c   1.000
_cell.angle_alpha   90.00
_cell.angle_beta   90.00
_cell.angle_gamma   90.00
#
_symmetry.space_group_name_H-M   'P 1'
#
loop_
_entity.id
_entity.type
_entity.pdbx_description
1 polymer ?
#
loop_
_entity_poly.entity_id
_entity_poly.type
_entity_poly.pdbx_seq_one_letter_code
_entity_poly.pdbx_strand_id
1 'polypeptide(L)'
;MIWELEKTQDESKIKALQDQLNVSKLVSTLLLNRDIDTFDKAKNFFRPSLNDLHDPFLMQDMQKAVDRIQQAIKEKQKILVFGDYDVDGTSSVALVSSFLNKQTSDTVLTYIPDRHSEGYGISLKSIDFAASNNVKLIIALDCGIQALDQVEHAREKNIDFIICDHHTPSKEIPKAIAVLNPLREDCKYPFKELCGCGIGFKLIQGLNLVMENTIEDIKEYLDLVGLAIVADIVALTGENRILCYYGLEQINESPRAGLKAIIDTLEKDIITINELGFYLGPRINAAGRMESGNLAVELLVEENLEKATELAEKLNQLNIERRILDKETTQEAISEIKKHKNEESNTTVVCNPDWHKGVIGIAASKLTETYYRPTIVFTSSNNLFVGSARSVNGYNVHAAIEKCKEFVVEFGGHKYAAGIKIKKTQYKDFKDKFEEVVSSTIDKSMTIKKVAVEGEIELKEITPKFYRILKQFAPFGPGNKTPIFSAKNLRDTGYAKVVGKENTHLKFNLTQQNYSKIYNAIGFGLSGKYPNILNKKIFNAAFTVDENYWKGKENIQLKVIDIKN
;
A
#
# COMPACT_ATOMS: atom_id res chain seq x y z
N MET A 1 -15.63 -14.27 13.54
CA MET A 1 -14.27 -13.73 13.74
C MET A 1 -13.73 -14.15 15.10
N ILE A 2 -12.42 -14.40 15.22
CA ILE A 2 -11.72 -14.63 16.49
C ILE A 2 -11.07 -13.31 16.89
N TRP A 3 -11.30 -12.86 18.14
CA TRP A 3 -10.58 -11.72 18.69
C TRP A 3 -9.35 -12.25 19.42
N GLU A 4 -8.20 -11.81 19.00
CA GLU A 4 -6.93 -12.13 19.64
C GLU A 4 -6.40 -10.86 20.30
N LEU A 5 -6.19 -10.91 21.61
CA LEU A 5 -5.48 -9.83 22.31
C LEU A 5 -4.02 -9.84 21.82
N GLU A 6 -3.52 -8.68 21.44
CA GLU A 6 -2.09 -8.52 21.19
C GLU A 6 -1.30 -8.88 22.47
N LYS A 7 -0.01 -9.18 22.29
CA LYS A 7 0.84 -9.69 23.38
C LYS A 7 0.68 -8.86 24.64
N THR A 8 0.42 -9.55 25.76
CA THR A 8 0.44 -8.92 27.08
C THR A 8 1.84 -8.36 27.32
N GLN A 9 1.95 -7.05 27.39
CA GLN A 9 3.21 -6.36 27.70
C GLN A 9 3.54 -6.51 29.18
N ASP A 10 4.83 -6.42 29.50
CA ASP A 10 5.31 -6.46 30.87
C ASP A 10 4.74 -5.28 31.69
N GLU A 11 4.03 -5.58 32.76
CA GLU A 11 3.39 -4.57 33.64
C GLU A 11 4.42 -3.57 34.20
N SER A 12 5.66 -3.98 34.43
CA SER A 12 6.72 -3.09 34.88
C SER A 12 7.11 -2.05 33.81
N LYS A 13 7.18 -2.48 32.55
CA LYS A 13 7.44 -1.58 31.42
C LYS A 13 6.27 -0.64 31.17
N ILE A 14 5.04 -1.15 31.26
CA ILE A 14 3.83 -0.32 31.15
C ILE A 14 3.88 0.78 32.20
N LYS A 15 4.13 0.44 33.46
CA LYS A 15 4.18 1.39 34.55
C LYS A 15 5.31 2.41 34.39
N ALA A 16 6.50 1.96 34.04
CA ALA A 16 7.64 2.86 33.78
C ALA A 16 7.31 3.91 32.72
N LEU A 17 6.69 3.49 31.60
CA LEU A 17 6.32 4.39 30.52
C LEU A 17 5.15 5.32 30.90
N GLN A 18 4.18 4.84 31.71
CA GLN A 18 3.12 5.67 32.28
C GLN A 18 3.70 6.82 33.11
N ASP A 19 4.64 6.50 34.00
CA ASP A 19 5.22 7.48 34.90
C ASP A 19 6.10 8.48 34.15
N GLN A 20 6.83 8.05 33.11
CA GLN A 20 7.66 8.91 32.26
C GLN A 20 6.84 9.87 31.40
N LEU A 21 5.75 9.40 30.82
CA LEU A 21 4.96 10.16 29.85
C LEU A 21 3.70 10.81 30.44
N ASN A 22 3.34 10.48 31.69
CA ASN A 22 2.10 10.89 32.34
C ASN A 22 0.84 10.57 31.49
N VAL A 23 0.76 9.35 30.99
CA VAL A 23 -0.34 8.83 30.16
C VAL A 23 -1.06 7.67 30.83
N SER A 24 -2.21 7.25 30.30
CA SER A 24 -2.95 6.09 30.82
C SER A 24 -2.22 4.77 30.53
N LYS A 25 -2.55 3.72 31.31
CA LYS A 25 -2.08 2.34 31.08
C LYS A 25 -2.30 1.92 29.62
N LEU A 26 -3.48 2.20 29.07
CA LEU A 26 -3.83 1.83 27.72
C LEU A 26 -2.93 2.51 26.67
N VAL A 27 -2.65 3.81 26.82
CA VAL A 27 -1.75 4.54 25.91
C VAL A 27 -0.32 3.97 25.99
N SER A 28 0.17 3.65 27.19
CA SER A 28 1.49 3.00 27.35
C SER A 28 1.53 1.63 26.70
N THR A 29 0.46 0.83 26.81
CA THR A 29 0.36 -0.47 26.13
C THR A 29 0.39 -0.30 24.61
N LEU A 30 -0.36 0.67 24.05
CA LEU A 30 -0.34 0.96 22.62
C LEU A 30 1.06 1.36 22.11
N LEU A 31 1.82 2.12 22.88
CA LEU A 31 3.20 2.49 22.55
C LEU A 31 4.12 1.27 22.59
N LEU A 32 4.03 0.45 23.63
CA LEU A 32 4.85 -0.77 23.77
C LEU A 32 4.54 -1.79 22.67
N ASN A 33 3.29 -1.90 22.20
CA ASN A 33 2.92 -2.75 21.07
C ASN A 33 3.59 -2.29 19.75
N ARG A 34 4.11 -1.07 19.72
CA ARG A 34 4.84 -0.45 18.59
C ARG A 34 6.35 -0.35 18.87
N ASP A 35 6.85 -1.11 19.84
CA ASP A 35 8.26 -1.09 20.28
C ASP A 35 8.76 0.30 20.76
N ILE A 36 7.83 1.13 21.22
CA ILE A 36 8.10 2.46 21.78
C ILE A 36 8.12 2.33 23.29
N ASP A 37 9.31 2.11 23.85
CA ASP A 37 9.53 1.74 25.25
C ASP A 37 10.29 2.81 26.07
N THR A 38 10.64 3.93 25.44
CA THR A 38 11.36 5.05 26.10
C THR A 38 10.72 6.39 25.80
N PHE A 39 11.01 7.39 26.62
CA PHE A 39 10.59 8.77 26.41
C PHE A 39 11.06 9.32 25.06
N ASP A 40 12.32 9.10 24.68
CA ASP A 40 12.88 9.62 23.43
C ASP A 40 12.21 8.98 22.21
N LYS A 41 11.99 7.66 22.23
CA LYS A 41 11.22 7.00 21.16
C LYS A 41 9.80 7.54 21.07
N ALA A 42 9.13 7.77 22.20
CA ALA A 42 7.77 8.34 22.22
C ALA A 42 7.77 9.79 21.69
N LYS A 43 8.77 10.60 22.08
CA LYS A 43 8.95 11.95 21.56
C LYS A 43 9.09 11.96 20.04
N ASN A 44 9.99 11.14 19.48
CA ASN A 44 10.23 11.06 18.04
C ASN A 44 8.98 10.51 17.30
N PHE A 45 8.27 9.56 17.90
CA PHE A 45 7.04 9.02 17.34
C PHE A 45 5.92 10.08 17.23
N PHE A 46 5.70 10.87 18.28
CA PHE A 46 4.66 11.90 18.31
C PHE A 46 5.07 13.23 17.64
N ARG A 47 6.37 13.46 17.49
CA ARG A 47 6.95 14.67 16.89
C ARG A 47 8.05 14.29 15.92
N PRO A 48 7.68 13.66 14.78
CA PRO A 48 8.66 13.29 13.77
C PRO A 48 9.40 14.53 13.26
N SER A 49 10.69 14.36 12.94
CA SER A 49 11.53 15.41 12.39
C SER A 49 12.26 14.91 11.14
N LEU A 50 12.37 15.74 10.09
CA LEU A 50 13.18 15.42 8.91
C LEU A 50 14.67 15.24 9.25
N ASN A 51 15.12 15.83 10.36
CA ASN A 51 16.49 15.64 10.86
C ASN A 51 16.74 14.24 11.45
N ASP A 52 15.69 13.45 11.70
CA ASP A 52 15.81 12.06 12.17
C ASP A 52 15.92 11.07 11.01
N LEU A 53 15.91 11.54 9.75
CA LEU A 53 16.19 10.71 8.58
C LEU A 53 17.66 10.28 8.59
N HIS A 54 17.89 9.01 8.24
CA HIS A 54 19.26 8.50 8.16
C HIS A 54 20.05 9.15 7.02
N ASP A 55 21.36 9.26 7.21
CA ASP A 55 22.28 9.69 6.17
C ASP A 55 22.12 8.78 4.93
N PRO A 56 21.82 9.33 3.73
CA PRO A 56 21.67 8.53 2.50
C PRO A 56 22.95 7.77 2.13
N PHE A 57 24.13 8.27 2.51
CA PHE A 57 25.41 7.62 2.22
C PHE A 57 25.67 6.35 3.03
N LEU A 58 24.83 6.02 4.02
CA LEU A 58 24.83 4.70 4.66
C LEU A 58 24.28 3.60 3.73
N MET A 59 23.57 3.98 2.66
CA MET A 59 23.09 3.01 1.67
C MET A 59 24.21 2.59 0.75
N GLN A 60 24.37 1.27 0.60
CA GLN A 60 25.42 0.72 -0.26
C GLN A 60 25.34 1.29 -1.68
N ASP A 61 26.47 1.62 -2.26
CA ASP A 61 26.64 2.22 -3.59
C ASP A 61 26.09 3.66 -3.76
N MET A 62 25.56 4.32 -2.73
CA MET A 62 25.02 5.68 -2.85
C MET A 62 26.05 6.68 -3.41
N GLN A 63 27.29 6.64 -2.92
CA GLN A 63 28.34 7.53 -3.43
C GLN A 63 28.59 7.31 -4.93
N LYS A 64 28.65 6.05 -5.39
CA LYS A 64 28.83 5.74 -6.82
C LYS A 64 27.68 6.25 -7.67
N ALA A 65 26.43 6.13 -7.15
CA ALA A 65 25.25 6.63 -7.85
C ALA A 65 25.30 8.17 -8.00
N VAL A 66 25.63 8.86 -6.92
CA VAL A 66 25.76 10.33 -6.90
C VAL A 66 26.86 10.79 -7.84
N ASP A 67 28.08 10.20 -7.76
CA ASP A 67 29.20 10.56 -8.62
C ASP A 67 28.88 10.35 -10.11
N ARG A 68 28.22 9.24 -10.44
CA ARG A 68 27.84 8.93 -11.83
C ARG A 68 26.78 9.89 -12.39
N ILE A 69 25.82 10.29 -11.57
CA ILE A 69 24.79 11.27 -11.96
C ILE A 69 25.44 12.66 -12.14
N GLN A 70 26.31 13.07 -11.21
CA GLN A 70 27.04 14.34 -11.35
C GLN A 70 27.89 14.38 -12.63
N GLN A 71 28.54 13.27 -12.95
CA GLN A 71 29.28 13.13 -14.23
C GLN A 71 28.33 13.32 -15.42
N ALA A 72 27.16 12.64 -15.43
CA ALA A 72 26.19 12.77 -16.51
C ALA A 72 25.70 14.21 -16.69
N ILE A 73 25.42 14.91 -15.59
CA ILE A 73 25.02 16.31 -15.60
C ILE A 73 26.14 17.19 -16.17
N LYS A 74 27.36 17.05 -15.67
CA LYS A 74 28.55 17.81 -16.12
C LYS A 74 28.84 17.64 -17.60
N GLU A 75 28.72 16.40 -18.09
CA GLU A 75 28.97 16.02 -19.47
C GLU A 75 27.76 16.21 -20.39
N LYS A 76 26.64 16.71 -19.88
CA LYS A 76 25.35 16.88 -20.58
C LYS A 76 24.88 15.58 -21.27
N GLN A 77 25.13 14.44 -20.62
CA GLN A 77 24.68 13.15 -21.11
C GLN A 77 23.16 13.02 -20.95
N LYS A 78 22.51 12.32 -21.89
CA LYS A 78 21.09 11.98 -21.76
C LYS A 78 20.90 10.91 -20.68
N ILE A 79 19.96 11.16 -19.77
CA ILE A 79 19.56 10.28 -18.68
C ILE A 79 18.15 9.79 -18.96
N LEU A 80 17.90 8.48 -18.82
CA LEU A 80 16.58 7.90 -18.82
C LEU A 80 16.19 7.54 -17.38
N VAL A 81 15.12 8.14 -16.88
CA VAL A 81 14.50 7.77 -15.61
C VAL A 81 13.39 6.77 -15.91
N PHE A 82 13.61 5.55 -15.51
CA PHE A 82 12.72 4.40 -15.73
C PHE A 82 12.02 4.02 -14.43
N GLY A 83 10.75 3.62 -14.46
CA GLY A 83 10.02 3.09 -13.30
C GLY A 83 8.92 2.13 -13.69
N ASP A 84 8.35 1.42 -12.70
CA ASP A 84 7.19 0.58 -12.94
C ASP A 84 5.91 1.42 -13.14
N TYR A 85 4.84 0.78 -13.58
CA TYR A 85 3.58 1.41 -14.00
C TYR A 85 2.59 1.69 -12.85
N ASP A 86 2.89 1.36 -11.62
CA ASP A 86 2.03 1.66 -10.46
C ASP A 86 2.36 3.02 -9.80
N VAL A 87 1.70 3.30 -8.67
CA VAL A 87 1.90 4.60 -7.98
C VAL A 87 3.31 4.77 -7.47
N ASP A 88 3.96 3.71 -6.94
CA ASP A 88 5.31 3.81 -6.41
C ASP A 88 6.30 4.09 -7.54
N GLY A 89 6.25 3.30 -8.63
CA GLY A 89 7.11 3.50 -9.79
C GLY A 89 6.87 4.85 -10.48
N THR A 90 5.62 5.23 -10.75
CA THR A 90 5.31 6.51 -11.42
C THR A 90 5.64 7.73 -10.56
N SER A 91 5.41 7.67 -9.24
CA SER A 91 5.82 8.73 -8.30
C SER A 91 7.34 8.83 -8.20
N SER A 92 8.05 7.69 -8.22
CA SER A 92 9.51 7.64 -8.25
C SER A 92 10.09 8.33 -9.47
N VAL A 93 9.53 8.01 -10.66
CA VAL A 93 9.94 8.65 -11.92
C VAL A 93 9.66 10.14 -11.89
N ALA A 94 8.45 10.55 -11.46
CA ALA A 94 8.10 11.95 -11.35
C ALA A 94 9.04 12.71 -10.39
N LEU A 95 9.37 12.11 -9.25
CA LEU A 95 10.27 12.68 -8.24
C LEU A 95 11.67 12.92 -8.80
N VAL A 96 12.31 11.85 -9.31
CA VAL A 96 13.71 11.90 -9.75
C VAL A 96 13.85 12.72 -11.04
N SER A 97 12.92 12.58 -12.00
CA SER A 97 12.97 13.37 -13.23
C SER A 97 12.73 14.86 -12.98
N SER A 98 11.79 15.24 -12.11
CA SER A 98 11.56 16.66 -11.74
C SER A 98 12.79 17.25 -11.06
N PHE A 99 13.43 16.52 -10.12
CA PHE A 99 14.66 16.98 -9.48
C PHE A 99 15.79 17.17 -10.49
N LEU A 100 16.04 16.19 -11.36
CA LEU A 100 17.11 16.27 -12.35
C LEU A 100 16.85 17.36 -13.41
N ASN A 101 15.60 17.57 -13.84
CA ASN A 101 15.26 18.62 -14.79
C ASN A 101 15.56 20.03 -14.26
N LYS A 102 15.54 20.25 -12.94
CA LYS A 102 15.99 21.52 -12.34
C LYS A 102 17.51 21.70 -12.41
N GLN A 103 18.28 20.61 -12.58
CA GLN A 103 19.74 20.64 -12.64
C GLN A 103 20.28 20.61 -14.07
N THR A 104 19.46 20.20 -15.05
CA THR A 104 19.88 20.02 -16.44
C THR A 104 18.83 20.58 -17.40
N SER A 105 19.25 20.96 -18.62
CA SER A 105 18.33 21.37 -19.68
C SER A 105 18.17 20.24 -20.68
N ASP A 106 16.95 19.74 -20.91
CA ASP A 106 16.53 18.84 -21.99
C ASP A 106 17.31 17.51 -22.11
N THR A 107 17.91 17.03 -21.02
CA THR A 107 18.71 15.79 -21.03
C THR A 107 18.02 14.62 -20.33
N VAL A 108 16.87 14.84 -19.67
CA VAL A 108 16.15 13.80 -18.91
C VAL A 108 14.94 13.31 -19.70
N LEU A 109 14.93 12.01 -19.96
CA LEU A 109 13.80 11.28 -20.55
C LEU A 109 13.14 10.42 -19.47
N THR A 110 11.86 10.14 -19.61
CA THR A 110 11.12 9.21 -18.74
C THR A 110 10.61 8.01 -19.53
N TYR A 111 10.49 6.86 -18.87
CA TYR A 111 9.94 5.65 -19.48
C TYR A 111 9.17 4.82 -18.45
N ILE A 112 7.94 4.50 -18.77
CA ILE A 112 7.13 3.53 -18.04
C ILE A 112 6.77 2.39 -18.99
N PRO A 113 7.05 1.11 -18.65
CA PRO A 113 6.78 -0.01 -19.53
C PRO A 113 5.28 -0.22 -19.71
N ASP A 114 4.89 -0.67 -20.90
CA ASP A 114 3.52 -1.08 -21.15
C ASP A 114 3.23 -2.43 -20.48
N ARG A 115 2.34 -2.42 -19.50
CA ARG A 115 1.97 -3.61 -18.72
C ARG A 115 1.52 -4.80 -19.56
N HIS A 116 0.91 -4.55 -20.72
CA HIS A 116 0.31 -5.60 -21.54
C HIS A 116 1.32 -6.24 -22.49
N SER A 117 2.18 -5.46 -23.11
CA SER A 117 3.16 -5.91 -24.10
C SER A 117 4.56 -6.17 -23.54
N GLU A 118 4.98 -5.45 -22.48
CA GLU A 118 6.32 -5.58 -21.89
C GLU A 118 6.32 -6.34 -20.56
N GLY A 119 5.24 -6.22 -19.79
CA GLY A 119 5.13 -6.86 -18.47
C GLY A 119 5.62 -5.96 -17.34
N TYR A 120 6.10 -6.57 -16.26
CA TYR A 120 6.63 -5.89 -15.09
C TYR A 120 8.15 -5.71 -15.20
N GLY A 121 8.63 -4.53 -14.79
CA GLY A 121 10.04 -4.23 -14.69
C GLY A 121 10.72 -3.90 -16.03
N ILE A 122 12.04 -4.00 -16.05
CA ILE A 122 12.87 -3.56 -17.18
C ILE A 122 12.77 -4.57 -18.33
N SER A 123 12.42 -4.09 -19.53
CA SER A 123 12.37 -4.86 -20.76
C SER A 123 13.58 -4.59 -21.66
N LEU A 124 13.94 -5.53 -22.53
CA LEU A 124 14.97 -5.28 -23.55
C LEU A 124 14.55 -4.14 -24.50
N LYS A 125 13.24 -4.01 -24.77
CA LYS A 125 12.66 -2.92 -25.58
C LYS A 125 12.95 -1.54 -24.99
N SER A 126 12.86 -1.40 -23.66
CA SER A 126 13.17 -0.14 -22.98
C SER A 126 14.65 0.25 -23.12
N ILE A 127 15.56 -0.73 -23.14
CA ILE A 127 16.98 -0.50 -23.35
C ILE A 127 17.27 -0.13 -24.81
N ASP A 128 16.59 -0.77 -25.76
CA ASP A 128 16.68 -0.42 -27.18
C ASP A 128 16.14 1.00 -27.44
N PHE A 129 15.08 1.39 -26.75
CA PHE A 129 14.59 2.77 -26.74
C PHE A 129 15.66 3.73 -26.20
N ALA A 130 16.30 3.41 -25.09
CA ALA A 130 17.37 4.22 -24.51
C ALA A 130 18.55 4.38 -25.51
N ALA A 131 18.97 3.30 -26.14
CA ALA A 131 20.04 3.30 -27.13
C ALA A 131 19.70 4.18 -28.35
N SER A 132 18.47 4.05 -28.88
CA SER A 132 18.00 4.83 -30.05
C SER A 132 17.93 6.33 -29.76
N ASN A 133 17.76 6.72 -28.50
CA ASN A 133 17.72 8.11 -28.05
C ASN A 133 19.08 8.64 -27.56
N ASN A 134 20.17 7.88 -27.73
CA ASN A 134 21.53 8.24 -27.30
C ASN A 134 21.64 8.44 -25.77
N VAL A 135 20.87 7.72 -24.98
CA VAL A 135 20.96 7.70 -23.51
C VAL A 135 22.31 7.11 -23.10
N LYS A 136 22.91 7.66 -22.05
CA LYS A 136 24.17 7.19 -21.47
C LYS A 136 24.02 6.63 -20.07
N LEU A 137 22.94 6.98 -19.38
CA LEU A 137 22.63 6.53 -18.05
C LEU A 137 21.14 6.21 -17.92
N ILE A 138 20.81 5.01 -17.43
CA ILE A 138 19.45 4.65 -17.00
C ILE A 138 19.44 4.65 -15.47
N ILE A 139 18.43 5.32 -14.89
CA ILE A 139 18.13 5.25 -13.47
C ILE A 139 16.81 4.50 -13.36
N ALA A 140 16.86 3.24 -12.92
CA ALA A 140 15.67 2.40 -12.72
C ALA A 140 15.18 2.54 -11.29
N LEU A 141 13.89 2.80 -11.13
CA LEU A 141 13.22 3.09 -9.86
C LEU A 141 12.10 2.06 -9.64
N ASP A 142 11.98 1.56 -8.42
CA ASP A 142 10.97 0.58 -8.02
C ASP A 142 11.02 -0.74 -8.83
N CYS A 143 12.14 -1.04 -9.43
CA CYS A 143 12.40 -2.27 -10.18
C CYS A 143 13.88 -2.42 -10.48
N GLY A 144 14.25 -3.61 -10.97
CA GLY A 144 15.58 -3.83 -11.56
C GLY A 144 16.51 -4.70 -10.73
N ILE A 145 16.23 -4.99 -9.46
CA ILE A 145 17.11 -5.81 -8.61
C ILE A 145 17.32 -7.24 -9.14
N GLN A 146 16.45 -7.71 -10.02
CA GLN A 146 16.53 -9.02 -10.66
C GLN A 146 16.84 -8.95 -12.16
N ALA A 147 17.15 -7.77 -12.71
CA ALA A 147 17.31 -7.51 -14.14
C ALA A 147 18.75 -7.81 -14.62
N LEU A 148 19.24 -9.04 -14.44
CA LEU A 148 20.61 -9.45 -14.78
C LEU A 148 20.90 -9.29 -16.27
N ASP A 149 20.09 -9.92 -17.12
CA ASP A 149 20.25 -9.93 -18.58
C ASP A 149 20.05 -8.53 -19.17
N GLN A 150 19.12 -7.76 -18.61
CA GLN A 150 18.81 -6.42 -19.08
C GLN A 150 19.96 -5.44 -18.82
N VAL A 151 20.58 -5.52 -17.65
CA VAL A 151 21.73 -4.68 -17.30
C VAL A 151 22.95 -5.06 -18.17
N GLU A 152 23.14 -6.36 -18.44
CA GLU A 152 24.20 -6.80 -19.36
C GLU A 152 23.96 -6.29 -20.80
N HIS A 153 22.72 -6.37 -21.29
CA HIS A 153 22.34 -5.83 -22.60
C HIS A 153 22.56 -4.30 -22.69
N ALA A 154 22.27 -3.56 -21.62
CA ALA A 154 22.57 -2.13 -21.55
C ALA A 154 24.08 -1.86 -21.62
N ARG A 155 24.89 -2.66 -20.93
CA ARG A 155 26.34 -2.58 -20.94
C ARG A 155 26.92 -2.81 -22.33
N GLU A 156 26.40 -3.77 -23.09
CA GLU A 156 26.78 -4.01 -24.49
C GLU A 156 26.53 -2.79 -25.40
N LYS A 157 25.53 -1.97 -25.03
CA LYS A 157 25.15 -0.73 -25.73
C LYS A 157 25.88 0.51 -25.18
N ASN A 158 26.83 0.35 -24.25
CA ASN A 158 27.54 1.43 -23.56
C ASN A 158 26.57 2.39 -22.83
N ILE A 159 25.60 1.83 -22.16
CA ILE A 159 24.63 2.53 -21.29
C ILE A 159 24.87 2.06 -19.87
N ASP A 160 25.19 3.00 -18.99
CA ASP A 160 25.35 2.75 -17.56
C ASP A 160 23.99 2.62 -16.87
N PHE A 161 23.97 1.88 -15.75
CA PHE A 161 22.75 1.59 -15.00
C PHE A 161 22.92 1.95 -13.52
N ILE A 162 21.92 2.62 -12.95
CA ILE A 162 21.70 2.78 -11.52
C ILE A 162 20.36 2.15 -11.19
N ILE A 163 20.30 1.29 -10.18
CA ILE A 163 19.07 0.63 -9.71
C ILE A 163 18.73 1.17 -8.33
N CYS A 164 17.48 1.65 -8.16
CA CYS A 164 16.90 2.09 -6.90
C CYS A 164 15.65 1.23 -6.64
N ASP A 165 15.79 0.14 -5.91
CA ASP A 165 14.77 -0.88 -5.78
C ASP A 165 14.65 -1.38 -4.34
N HIS A 166 13.44 -1.72 -3.91
CA HIS A 166 13.14 -2.22 -2.57
C HIS A 166 12.70 -3.69 -2.56
N HIS A 167 12.59 -4.31 -3.73
CA HIS A 167 12.22 -5.72 -3.84
C HIS A 167 13.34 -6.63 -3.34
N THR A 168 12.96 -7.85 -2.97
CA THR A 168 13.90 -8.86 -2.43
C THR A 168 14.96 -9.21 -3.49
N PRO A 169 16.25 -9.03 -3.19
CA PRO A 169 17.33 -9.40 -4.08
C PRO A 169 17.36 -10.90 -4.37
N SER A 170 17.77 -11.28 -5.58
CA SER A 170 18.16 -12.65 -5.89
C SER A 170 19.58 -12.95 -5.34
N LYS A 171 20.04 -14.20 -5.53
CA LYS A 171 21.41 -14.58 -5.13
C LYS A 171 22.48 -13.78 -5.87
N GLU A 172 22.21 -13.44 -7.13
CA GLU A 172 23.08 -12.61 -7.94
C GLU A 172 22.44 -11.23 -8.07
N ILE A 173 23.27 -10.19 -7.96
CA ILE A 173 22.88 -8.79 -8.10
C ILE A 173 23.33 -8.31 -9.48
N PRO A 174 22.52 -7.54 -10.22
CA PRO A 174 22.90 -6.97 -11.52
C PRO A 174 24.20 -6.17 -11.43
N LYS A 175 25.08 -6.31 -12.43
CA LYS A 175 26.37 -5.59 -12.52
C LYS A 175 26.19 -4.15 -13.00
N ALA A 176 25.29 -3.42 -12.34
CA ALA A 176 25.09 -1.99 -12.53
C ALA A 176 26.21 -1.16 -11.89
N ILE A 177 26.35 0.11 -12.27
CA ILE A 177 27.30 1.05 -11.64
C ILE A 177 26.99 1.19 -10.14
N ALA A 178 25.69 1.27 -9.80
CA ALA A 178 25.22 1.33 -8.43
C ALA A 178 23.90 0.58 -8.29
N VAL A 179 23.71 -0.10 -7.15
CA VAL A 179 22.48 -0.78 -6.79
C VAL A 179 22.07 -0.34 -5.39
N LEU A 180 21.14 0.60 -5.32
CA LEU A 180 20.57 1.11 -4.08
C LEU A 180 19.38 0.24 -3.69
N ASN A 181 19.62 -0.67 -2.75
CA ASN A 181 18.58 -1.53 -2.19
C ASN A 181 18.90 -1.85 -0.72
N PRO A 182 18.07 -1.40 0.23
CA PRO A 182 18.32 -1.63 1.65
C PRO A 182 18.35 -3.11 2.05
N LEU A 183 17.69 -3.99 1.28
CA LEU A 183 17.58 -5.43 1.57
C LEU A 183 18.79 -6.25 1.14
N ARG A 184 19.76 -5.66 0.45
CA ARG A 184 21.02 -6.35 0.12
C ARG A 184 21.74 -6.78 1.39
N GLU A 185 22.35 -7.95 1.37
CA GLU A 185 23.11 -8.49 2.51
C GLU A 185 24.31 -7.60 2.90
N ASP A 186 24.94 -6.93 1.94
CA ASP A 186 26.08 -6.04 2.14
C ASP A 186 25.67 -4.59 2.47
N CYS A 187 24.39 -4.27 2.45
CA CYS A 187 23.88 -2.92 2.75
C CYS A 187 23.67 -2.71 4.25
N LYS A 188 24.35 -1.71 4.81
CA LYS A 188 24.28 -1.33 6.23
C LYS A 188 23.23 -0.25 6.52
N TYR A 189 22.43 0.13 5.54
CA TYR A 189 21.38 1.13 5.75
C TYR A 189 20.43 0.68 6.86
N PRO A 190 20.18 1.51 7.90
CA PRO A 190 19.49 1.05 9.11
C PRO A 190 18.03 0.68 8.88
N PHE A 191 17.33 1.36 7.96
CA PHE A 191 15.92 1.14 7.70
C PHE A 191 15.70 0.33 6.41
N LYS A 192 15.03 -0.83 6.51
CA LYS A 192 14.93 -1.82 5.44
C LYS A 192 13.63 -1.75 4.63
N GLU A 193 12.67 -0.94 5.06
CA GLU A 193 11.29 -0.98 4.56
C GLU A 193 10.89 0.27 3.75
N LEU A 194 11.87 0.97 3.14
CA LEU A 194 11.58 2.05 2.19
C LEU A 194 10.84 1.48 0.98
N CYS A 195 9.87 2.23 0.43
CA CYS A 195 9.32 1.95 -0.91
C CYS A 195 10.26 2.44 -2.01
N GLY A 196 9.99 2.12 -3.27
CA GLY A 196 10.82 2.54 -4.40
C GLY A 196 11.00 4.06 -4.48
N CYS A 197 9.92 4.82 -4.30
CA CYS A 197 9.95 6.28 -4.25
C CYS A 197 10.74 6.81 -3.04
N GLY A 198 10.69 6.10 -1.91
CA GLY A 198 11.51 6.40 -0.74
C GLY A 198 13.01 6.26 -1.04
N ILE A 199 13.40 5.23 -1.79
CA ILE A 199 14.80 5.07 -2.24
C ILE A 199 15.18 6.15 -3.26
N GLY A 200 14.28 6.47 -4.20
CA GLY A 200 14.45 7.61 -5.11
C GLY A 200 14.64 8.93 -4.37
N PHE A 201 13.89 9.14 -3.28
CA PHE A 201 14.06 10.31 -2.41
C PHE A 201 15.42 10.31 -1.71
N LYS A 202 15.92 9.15 -1.24
CA LYS A 202 17.28 9.05 -0.69
C LYS A 202 18.36 9.35 -1.73
N LEU A 203 18.16 8.97 -2.99
CA LEU A 203 19.06 9.32 -4.07
C LEU A 203 19.13 10.85 -4.27
N ILE A 204 17.97 11.52 -4.38
CA ILE A 204 17.97 12.99 -4.51
C ILE A 204 18.47 13.68 -3.24
N GLN A 205 18.25 13.12 -2.05
CA GLN A 205 18.83 13.62 -0.80
C GLN A 205 20.36 13.56 -0.84
N GLY A 206 20.95 12.46 -1.33
CA GLY A 206 22.40 12.35 -1.53
C GLY A 206 22.94 13.38 -2.52
N LEU A 207 22.27 13.55 -3.67
CA LEU A 207 22.63 14.58 -4.66
C LEU A 207 22.53 15.99 -4.07
N ASN A 208 21.46 16.28 -3.33
CA ASN A 208 21.22 17.57 -2.70
C ASN A 208 22.29 17.92 -1.66
N LEU A 209 22.72 16.95 -0.86
CA LEU A 209 23.79 17.13 0.13
C LEU A 209 25.14 17.46 -0.50
N VAL A 210 25.54 16.81 -1.61
CA VAL A 210 26.79 17.13 -2.30
C VAL A 210 26.74 18.48 -3.04
N MET A 211 25.55 19.05 -3.22
CA MET A 211 25.34 20.42 -3.70
C MET A 211 25.33 21.43 -2.56
N GLU A 212 25.65 21.02 -1.33
CA GLU A 212 25.65 21.85 -0.12
C GLU A 212 24.27 22.41 0.24
N ASN A 213 23.18 21.80 -0.22
CA ASN A 213 21.80 22.16 0.11
C ASN A 213 21.28 21.40 1.33
N THR A 214 20.12 21.83 1.84
CA THR A 214 19.47 21.26 3.02
C THR A 214 18.28 20.35 2.65
N ILE A 215 17.73 19.64 3.62
CA ILE A 215 16.53 18.82 3.41
C ILE A 215 15.30 19.65 3.02
N GLU A 216 15.24 20.92 3.43
CA GLU A 216 14.13 21.83 3.11
C GLU A 216 14.06 22.14 1.60
N ASP A 217 15.20 22.11 0.88
CA ASP A 217 15.29 22.38 -0.56
C ASP A 217 14.66 21.25 -1.41
N ILE A 218 14.42 20.08 -0.80
CA ILE A 218 13.76 18.94 -1.44
C ILE A 218 12.45 18.51 -0.75
N LYS A 219 11.96 19.33 0.20
CA LYS A 219 10.72 19.05 0.95
C LYS A 219 9.50 18.96 0.02
N GLU A 220 9.48 19.74 -1.04
CA GLU A 220 8.38 19.73 -2.03
C GLU A 220 8.10 18.35 -2.64
N TYR A 221 9.11 17.45 -2.72
CA TYR A 221 8.95 16.10 -3.26
C TYR A 221 8.34 15.11 -2.27
N LEU A 222 8.16 15.48 -1.01
CA LEU A 222 7.57 14.61 0.00
C LEU A 222 6.11 14.28 -0.26
N ASP A 223 5.41 15.09 -1.04
CA ASP A 223 4.05 14.79 -1.49
C ASP A 223 3.99 13.49 -2.33
N LEU A 224 4.95 13.29 -3.24
CA LEU A 224 5.09 12.05 -4.02
C LEU A 224 5.48 10.87 -3.15
N VAL A 225 6.43 11.08 -2.22
CA VAL A 225 6.90 10.03 -1.32
C VAL A 225 5.78 9.57 -0.38
N GLY A 226 5.02 10.50 0.21
CA GLY A 226 3.88 10.17 1.05
C GLY A 226 2.79 9.40 0.33
N LEU A 227 2.49 9.78 -0.92
CA LEU A 227 1.55 9.08 -1.77
C LEU A 227 2.02 7.65 -2.08
N ALA A 228 3.29 7.48 -2.47
CA ALA A 228 3.89 6.20 -2.81
C ALA A 228 3.91 5.23 -1.61
N ILE A 229 4.36 5.68 -0.43
CA ILE A 229 4.37 4.91 0.82
C ILE A 229 2.97 4.32 1.12
N VAL A 230 1.93 5.13 0.94
CA VAL A 230 0.55 4.69 1.22
C VAL A 230 0.04 3.73 0.14
N ALA A 231 0.38 3.97 -1.12
CA ALA A 231 -0.10 3.17 -2.24
C ALA A 231 0.57 1.80 -2.32
N ASP A 232 1.86 1.71 -1.98
CA ASP A 232 2.63 0.47 -1.94
C ASP A 232 2.44 -0.32 -0.63
N ILE A 233 1.71 0.25 0.34
CA ILE A 233 1.32 -0.43 1.58
C ILE A 233 2.53 -0.86 2.43
N VAL A 234 3.66 -0.16 2.32
CA VAL A 234 4.84 -0.40 3.17
C VAL A 234 4.60 0.03 4.62
N ALA A 235 5.44 -0.49 5.54
CA ALA A 235 5.27 -0.22 6.96
C ALA A 235 5.42 1.28 7.30
N LEU A 236 4.45 1.82 8.05
CA LEU A 236 4.47 3.21 8.55
C LEU A 236 5.22 3.31 9.88
N THR A 237 6.47 2.87 9.85
CA THR A 237 7.43 2.90 10.96
C THR A 237 8.69 3.65 10.52
N GLY A 238 9.59 3.96 11.44
CA GLY A 238 10.88 4.57 11.12
C GLY A 238 10.79 5.73 10.13
N GLU A 239 11.62 5.70 9.09
CA GLU A 239 11.67 6.77 8.09
C GLU A 239 10.37 6.89 7.27
N ASN A 240 9.69 5.77 6.94
CA ASN A 240 8.41 5.84 6.21
C ASN A 240 7.36 6.64 6.98
N ARG A 241 7.34 6.55 8.33
CA ARG A 241 6.45 7.36 9.14
C ARG A 241 6.79 8.85 9.04
N ILE A 242 8.08 9.21 9.12
CA ILE A 242 8.56 10.59 9.00
C ILE A 242 8.20 11.14 7.62
N LEU A 243 8.57 10.41 6.56
CA LEU A 243 8.33 10.81 5.18
C LEU A 243 6.83 10.94 4.87
N CYS A 244 6.00 10.00 5.34
CA CYS A 244 4.55 10.06 5.16
C CYS A 244 3.90 11.20 5.96
N TYR A 245 4.39 11.49 7.17
CA TYR A 245 3.91 12.62 7.97
C TYR A 245 4.10 13.95 7.23
N TYR A 246 5.33 14.21 6.79
CA TYR A 246 5.65 15.44 6.05
C TYR A 246 5.07 15.43 4.62
N GLY A 247 4.92 14.26 4.02
CA GLY A 247 4.23 14.11 2.73
C GLY A 247 2.76 14.52 2.82
N LEU A 248 2.06 14.11 3.89
CA LEU A 248 0.68 14.54 4.14
C LEU A 248 0.60 16.05 4.44
N GLU A 249 1.56 16.61 5.19
CA GLU A 249 1.65 18.04 5.42
C GLU A 249 1.81 18.78 4.08
N GLN A 250 2.75 18.37 3.24
CA GLN A 250 3.01 18.96 1.91
C GLN A 250 1.77 18.90 1.00
N ILE A 251 1.08 17.75 0.98
CA ILE A 251 -0.16 17.56 0.19
C ILE A 251 -1.28 18.50 0.66
N ASN A 252 -1.38 18.77 1.95
CA ASN A 252 -2.44 19.61 2.50
C ASN A 252 -2.11 21.12 2.43
N GLU A 253 -0.84 21.50 2.52
CA GLU A 253 -0.42 22.90 2.55
C GLU A 253 -0.11 23.45 1.17
N SER A 254 0.64 22.68 0.36
CA SER A 254 1.13 23.12 -0.95
C SER A 254 1.32 21.94 -1.90
N PRO A 255 0.21 21.27 -2.32
CA PRO A 255 0.30 20.15 -3.25
C PRO A 255 0.77 20.62 -4.63
N ARG A 256 1.55 19.77 -5.32
CA ARG A 256 1.87 19.99 -6.74
C ARG A 256 0.61 20.08 -7.59
N ALA A 257 0.67 20.74 -8.75
CA ALA A 257 -0.50 20.97 -9.61
C ALA A 257 -1.24 19.68 -9.98
N GLY A 258 -0.53 18.60 -10.31
CA GLY A 258 -1.14 17.31 -10.63
C GLY A 258 -1.93 16.69 -9.48
N LEU A 259 -1.40 16.70 -8.26
CA LEU A 259 -2.14 16.20 -7.10
C LEU A 259 -3.29 17.13 -6.73
N LYS A 260 -3.10 18.44 -6.80
CA LYS A 260 -4.15 19.43 -6.55
C LYS A 260 -5.34 19.20 -7.50
N ALA A 261 -5.10 18.98 -8.78
CA ALA A 261 -6.15 18.71 -9.76
C ALA A 261 -7.01 17.50 -9.40
N ILE A 262 -6.40 16.43 -8.85
CA ILE A 262 -7.16 15.27 -8.35
C ILE A 262 -7.90 15.63 -7.05
N ILE A 263 -7.24 16.30 -6.10
CA ILE A 263 -7.79 16.65 -4.79
C ILE A 263 -9.03 17.52 -4.93
N ASP A 264 -9.01 18.50 -5.82
CA ASP A 264 -10.12 19.42 -6.06
C ASP A 264 -11.39 18.69 -6.52
N THR A 265 -11.27 17.46 -7.06
CA THR A 265 -12.44 16.61 -7.40
C THR A 265 -13.06 15.87 -6.19
N LEU A 266 -12.41 15.89 -5.02
CA LEU A 266 -12.82 15.06 -3.88
C LEU A 266 -13.78 15.77 -2.91
N GLU A 267 -13.95 17.08 -3.01
CA GLU A 267 -14.73 17.89 -2.07
C GLU A 267 -14.33 17.63 -0.60
N LYS A 268 -13.01 17.59 -0.35
CA LYS A 268 -12.44 17.31 0.97
C LYS A 268 -11.54 18.46 1.41
N ASP A 269 -11.74 18.91 2.64
CA ASP A 269 -10.93 20.00 3.24
C ASP A 269 -9.53 19.50 3.67
N ILE A 270 -9.43 18.22 4.04
CA ILE A 270 -8.19 17.61 4.53
C ILE A 270 -8.00 16.24 3.87
N ILE A 271 -6.82 16.04 3.34
CA ILE A 271 -6.36 14.77 2.76
C ILE A 271 -5.64 13.97 3.84
N THR A 272 -6.12 12.76 4.07
CA THR A 272 -5.52 11.80 5.01
C THR A 272 -4.98 10.60 4.25
N ILE A 273 -4.38 9.64 4.95
CA ILE A 273 -3.99 8.35 4.37
C ILE A 273 -5.15 7.66 3.65
N ASN A 274 -6.37 7.78 4.16
CA ASN A 274 -7.53 7.17 3.52
C ASN A 274 -7.78 7.78 2.12
N GLU A 275 -7.69 9.08 1.99
CA GLU A 275 -7.84 9.73 0.69
C GLU A 275 -6.69 9.35 -0.25
N LEU A 276 -5.45 9.25 0.24
CA LEU A 276 -4.32 8.78 -0.56
C LEU A 276 -4.55 7.35 -1.05
N GLY A 277 -4.88 6.41 -0.16
CA GLY A 277 -5.01 4.99 -0.48
C GLY A 277 -6.26 4.62 -1.27
N PHE A 278 -7.41 5.32 -1.04
CA PHE A 278 -8.69 4.93 -1.62
C PHE A 278 -9.18 5.86 -2.75
N TYR A 279 -8.57 7.04 -2.92
CA TYR A 279 -8.99 7.98 -3.95
C TYR A 279 -7.85 8.38 -4.89
N LEU A 280 -6.71 8.89 -4.41
CA LEU A 280 -5.61 9.32 -5.26
C LEU A 280 -4.89 8.12 -5.89
N GLY A 281 -4.39 7.20 -5.08
CA GLY A 281 -3.67 6.01 -5.54
C GLY A 281 -4.44 5.20 -6.60
N PRO A 282 -5.73 4.86 -6.40
CA PRO A 282 -6.50 4.14 -7.40
C PRO A 282 -6.71 4.88 -8.73
N ARG A 283 -6.72 6.22 -8.75
CA ARG A 283 -6.81 7.02 -9.99
C ARG A 283 -5.50 6.95 -10.77
N ILE A 284 -4.39 7.17 -10.09
CA ILE A 284 -3.05 7.09 -10.68
C ILE A 284 -2.79 5.67 -11.19
N ASN A 285 -3.08 4.65 -10.39
CA ASN A 285 -2.97 3.24 -10.77
C ASN A 285 -3.87 2.86 -11.97
N ALA A 286 -4.94 3.60 -12.22
CA ALA A 286 -5.83 3.32 -13.34
C ALA A 286 -5.12 3.54 -14.70
N ALA A 287 -4.19 4.49 -14.80
CA ALA A 287 -3.38 4.71 -15.98
C ALA A 287 -2.68 3.42 -16.43
N GLY A 288 -1.83 2.84 -15.61
CA GLY A 288 -1.07 1.62 -15.93
C GLY A 288 -1.92 0.34 -16.02
N ARG A 289 -3.20 0.39 -15.60
CA ARG A 289 -4.12 -0.75 -15.73
C ARG A 289 -4.96 -0.71 -17.00
N MET A 290 -5.32 0.47 -17.46
CA MET A 290 -6.30 0.69 -18.54
C MET A 290 -5.66 1.21 -19.81
N GLU A 291 -4.59 2.01 -19.73
CA GLU A 291 -3.92 2.64 -20.87
C GLU A 291 -2.39 2.59 -20.70
N SER A 292 -1.76 3.65 -20.23
CA SER A 292 -0.32 3.77 -20.05
C SER A 292 0.04 4.50 -18.76
N GLY A 293 1.03 3.98 -18.03
CA GLY A 293 1.57 4.62 -16.84
C GLY A 293 2.22 5.98 -17.11
N ASN A 294 2.60 6.28 -18.35
CA ASN A 294 3.14 7.59 -18.72
C ASN A 294 2.17 8.73 -18.40
N LEU A 295 0.86 8.52 -18.58
CA LEU A 295 -0.16 9.52 -18.25
C LEU A 295 -0.11 9.92 -16.77
N ALA A 296 0.21 8.98 -15.88
CA ALA A 296 0.38 9.27 -14.46
C ALA A 296 1.63 10.12 -14.22
N VAL A 297 2.75 9.80 -14.87
CA VAL A 297 3.99 10.62 -14.77
C VAL A 297 3.74 12.01 -15.33
N GLU A 298 3.12 12.13 -16.51
CA GLU A 298 2.78 13.43 -17.12
C GLU A 298 1.96 14.31 -16.16
N LEU A 299 0.94 13.76 -15.50
CA LEU A 299 0.17 14.49 -14.49
C LEU A 299 1.03 14.91 -13.30
N LEU A 300 1.86 13.98 -12.78
CA LEU A 300 2.63 14.23 -11.55
C LEU A 300 3.79 15.22 -11.74
N VAL A 301 4.28 15.42 -12.97
CA VAL A 301 5.32 16.42 -13.28
C VAL A 301 4.77 17.73 -13.84
N GLU A 302 3.48 17.78 -14.21
CA GLU A 302 2.87 19.00 -14.78
C GLU A 302 2.79 20.11 -13.73
N GLU A 303 3.27 21.30 -14.11
CA GLU A 303 3.26 22.50 -13.24
C GLU A 303 2.08 23.43 -13.53
N ASN A 304 1.54 23.39 -14.77
CA ASN A 304 0.39 24.18 -15.14
C ASN A 304 -0.92 23.52 -14.66
N LEU A 305 -1.67 24.22 -13.79
CA LEU A 305 -2.88 23.65 -13.18
C LEU A 305 -3.99 23.36 -14.20
N GLU A 306 -4.14 24.12 -15.27
CA GLU A 306 -5.17 23.87 -16.30
C GLU A 306 -4.88 22.56 -17.03
N LYS A 307 -3.65 22.36 -17.49
CA LYS A 307 -3.23 21.10 -18.11
C LYS A 307 -3.29 19.93 -17.14
N ALA A 308 -2.88 20.14 -15.89
CA ALA A 308 -3.01 19.12 -14.84
C ALA A 308 -4.48 18.71 -14.63
N THR A 309 -5.42 19.67 -14.72
CA THR A 309 -6.85 19.36 -14.61
C THR A 309 -7.34 18.48 -15.76
N GLU A 310 -6.94 18.76 -17.01
CA GLU A 310 -7.27 17.93 -18.16
C GLU A 310 -6.75 16.49 -18.02
N LEU A 311 -5.49 16.35 -17.56
CA LEU A 311 -4.88 15.04 -17.30
C LEU A 311 -5.57 14.30 -16.14
N ALA A 312 -5.94 15.01 -15.08
CA ALA A 312 -6.66 14.45 -13.94
C ALA A 312 -8.08 13.98 -14.33
N GLU A 313 -8.78 14.72 -15.19
CA GLU A 313 -10.08 14.30 -15.74
C GLU A 313 -9.95 13.00 -16.55
N LYS A 314 -8.93 12.89 -17.40
CA LYS A 314 -8.65 11.67 -18.17
C LYS A 314 -8.38 10.48 -17.24
N LEU A 315 -7.54 10.66 -16.21
CA LEU A 315 -7.29 9.62 -15.21
C LEU A 315 -8.54 9.23 -14.43
N ASN A 316 -9.39 10.20 -14.09
CA ASN A 316 -10.64 9.93 -13.40
C ASN A 316 -11.58 9.09 -14.27
N GLN A 317 -11.66 9.37 -15.59
CA GLN A 317 -12.44 8.58 -16.53
C GLN A 317 -11.94 7.13 -16.61
N LEU A 318 -10.62 6.92 -16.74
CA LEU A 318 -10.01 5.59 -16.72
C LEU A 318 -10.30 4.83 -15.40
N ASN A 319 -10.28 5.54 -14.27
CA ASN A 319 -10.62 4.94 -12.98
C ASN A 319 -12.11 4.55 -12.87
N ILE A 320 -13.02 5.33 -13.48
CA ILE A 320 -14.45 4.98 -13.56
C ILE A 320 -14.61 3.70 -14.38
N GLU A 321 -14.02 3.61 -15.55
CA GLU A 321 -14.05 2.43 -16.43
C GLU A 321 -13.49 1.20 -15.71
N ARG A 322 -12.31 1.34 -15.10
CA ARG A 322 -11.72 0.27 -14.28
C ARG A 322 -12.68 -0.20 -13.17
N ARG A 323 -13.38 0.72 -12.48
CA ARG A 323 -14.33 0.36 -11.41
C ARG A 323 -15.55 -0.39 -11.93
N ILE A 324 -16.04 -0.06 -13.11
CA ILE A 324 -17.15 -0.77 -13.77
C ILE A 324 -16.69 -2.20 -14.08
N LEU A 325 -15.58 -2.37 -14.80
CA LEU A 325 -15.04 -3.67 -15.17
C LEU A 325 -14.73 -4.54 -13.93
N ASP A 326 -14.15 -3.96 -12.90
CA ASP A 326 -13.86 -4.64 -11.64
C ASP A 326 -15.13 -5.13 -10.93
N LYS A 327 -16.21 -4.31 -10.92
CA LYS A 327 -17.50 -4.69 -10.34
C LYS A 327 -18.14 -5.83 -11.13
N GLU A 328 -18.18 -5.73 -12.45
CA GLU A 328 -18.73 -6.75 -13.35
C GLU A 328 -17.98 -8.06 -13.20
N THR A 329 -16.65 -8.04 -13.35
CA THR A 329 -15.77 -9.21 -13.15
C THR A 329 -16.00 -9.88 -11.80
N THR A 330 -16.07 -9.10 -10.72
CA THR A 330 -16.29 -9.63 -9.38
C THR A 330 -17.68 -10.28 -9.23
N GLN A 331 -18.74 -9.65 -9.78
CA GLN A 331 -20.11 -10.18 -9.72
C GLN A 331 -20.26 -11.46 -10.55
N GLU A 332 -19.70 -11.52 -11.74
CA GLU A 332 -19.70 -12.71 -12.59
C GLU A 332 -18.94 -13.87 -11.91
N ALA A 333 -17.77 -13.59 -11.34
CA ALA A 333 -16.99 -14.58 -10.60
C ALA A 333 -17.76 -15.14 -9.40
N ILE A 334 -18.45 -14.30 -8.62
CA ILE A 334 -19.31 -14.75 -7.52
C ILE A 334 -20.46 -15.63 -8.05
N SER A 335 -21.06 -15.27 -9.17
CA SER A 335 -22.14 -16.02 -9.77
C SER A 335 -21.67 -17.41 -10.25
N GLU A 336 -20.47 -17.48 -10.83
CA GLU A 336 -19.83 -18.74 -11.22
C GLU A 336 -19.55 -19.65 -10.02
N ILE A 337 -18.98 -19.10 -8.94
CA ILE A 337 -18.69 -19.85 -7.70
C ILE A 337 -19.97 -20.47 -7.13
N LYS A 338 -21.05 -19.70 -7.06
CA LYS A 338 -22.37 -20.17 -6.56
C LYS A 338 -22.97 -21.25 -7.44
N LYS A 339 -22.93 -21.06 -8.78
CA LYS A 339 -23.47 -22.03 -9.74
C LYS A 339 -22.82 -23.41 -9.63
N HIS A 340 -21.52 -23.45 -9.37
CA HIS A 340 -20.76 -24.70 -9.28
C HIS A 340 -20.68 -25.28 -7.86
N LYS A 341 -21.42 -24.73 -6.89
CA LYS A 341 -21.40 -25.15 -5.46
C LYS A 341 -19.99 -25.20 -4.85
N ASN A 342 -19.10 -24.36 -5.35
CA ASN A 342 -17.70 -24.28 -4.88
C ASN A 342 -17.56 -23.46 -3.58
N GLU A 343 -18.63 -23.28 -2.83
CA GLU A 343 -18.61 -22.51 -1.59
C GLU A 343 -17.85 -23.23 -0.46
N GLU A 344 -17.80 -24.56 -0.50
CA GLU A 344 -17.12 -25.39 0.51
C GLU A 344 -15.65 -25.72 0.19
N SER A 345 -15.15 -25.32 -1.00
CA SER A 345 -13.75 -25.55 -1.39
C SER A 345 -12.78 -24.73 -0.54
N ASN A 346 -11.55 -25.22 -0.38
CA ASN A 346 -10.47 -24.49 0.31
C ASN A 346 -9.80 -23.44 -0.59
N THR A 347 -10.12 -23.42 -1.89
CA THR A 347 -9.63 -22.43 -2.84
C THR A 347 -10.75 -21.79 -3.66
N THR A 348 -10.45 -20.67 -4.28
CA THR A 348 -11.27 -20.08 -5.35
C THR A 348 -10.43 -20.00 -6.61
N VAL A 349 -10.77 -20.80 -7.64
CA VAL A 349 -10.14 -20.72 -8.96
C VAL A 349 -11.23 -20.55 -10.00
N VAL A 350 -11.28 -19.37 -10.63
CA VAL A 350 -12.27 -19.00 -11.63
C VAL A 350 -11.61 -18.43 -12.89
N CYS A 351 -12.26 -18.60 -14.04
CA CYS A 351 -11.73 -18.17 -15.33
C CYS A 351 -12.84 -17.71 -16.24
N ASN A 352 -12.69 -16.51 -16.79
CA ASN A 352 -13.46 -16.08 -17.95
C ASN A 352 -12.50 -15.45 -18.96
N PRO A 353 -12.45 -15.95 -20.21
CA PRO A 353 -11.57 -15.43 -21.25
C PRO A 353 -11.75 -13.92 -21.56
N ASP A 354 -12.94 -13.39 -21.29
CA ASP A 354 -13.33 -12.03 -21.64
C ASP A 354 -13.06 -10.99 -20.53
N TRP A 355 -12.62 -11.44 -19.35
CA TRP A 355 -12.29 -10.48 -18.29
C TRP A 355 -11.06 -9.65 -18.61
N HIS A 356 -11.11 -8.38 -18.28
CA HIS A 356 -10.01 -7.47 -18.54
C HIS A 356 -8.79 -7.76 -17.64
N LYS A 357 -7.61 -7.98 -18.24
CA LYS A 357 -6.36 -8.33 -17.53
C LYS A 357 -5.99 -7.34 -16.42
N GLY A 358 -6.29 -6.04 -16.60
CA GLY A 358 -5.98 -4.98 -15.62
C GLY A 358 -6.77 -5.07 -14.31
N VAL A 359 -7.90 -5.81 -14.27
CA VAL A 359 -8.79 -5.88 -13.09
C VAL A 359 -8.83 -7.23 -12.39
N ILE A 360 -8.35 -8.32 -13.01
CA ILE A 360 -8.41 -9.67 -12.40
C ILE A 360 -7.71 -9.75 -11.04
N GLY A 361 -6.64 -8.97 -10.82
CA GLY A 361 -5.95 -8.92 -9.53
C GLY A 361 -6.79 -8.23 -8.44
N ILE A 362 -7.61 -7.25 -8.81
CA ILE A 362 -8.52 -6.57 -7.88
C ILE A 362 -9.69 -7.51 -7.54
N ALA A 363 -10.26 -8.15 -8.56
CA ALA A 363 -11.29 -9.17 -8.37
C ALA A 363 -10.80 -10.33 -7.47
N ALA A 364 -9.57 -10.81 -7.69
CA ALA A 364 -8.95 -11.84 -6.84
C ALA A 364 -8.86 -11.40 -5.38
N SER A 365 -8.44 -10.16 -5.10
CA SER A 365 -8.40 -9.61 -3.74
C SER A 365 -9.80 -9.59 -3.10
N LYS A 366 -10.82 -9.07 -3.80
CA LYS A 366 -12.20 -9.03 -3.30
C LYS A 366 -12.80 -10.42 -3.03
N LEU A 367 -12.52 -11.38 -3.90
CA LEU A 367 -12.96 -12.76 -3.71
C LEU A 367 -12.24 -13.41 -2.52
N THR A 368 -10.93 -13.13 -2.34
CA THR A 368 -10.18 -13.59 -1.16
C THR A 368 -10.76 -13.01 0.13
N GLU A 369 -11.14 -11.74 0.15
CA GLU A 369 -11.78 -11.11 1.31
C GLU A 369 -13.18 -11.67 1.60
N THR A 370 -13.94 -11.97 0.55
CA THR A 370 -15.32 -12.46 0.62
C THR A 370 -15.39 -13.89 1.14
N TYR A 371 -14.60 -14.79 0.54
CA TYR A 371 -14.60 -16.22 0.85
C TYR A 371 -13.52 -16.62 1.86
N TYR A 372 -12.59 -15.75 2.15
CA TYR A 372 -11.46 -15.87 3.06
C TYR A 372 -10.63 -17.14 2.82
N ARG A 373 -10.19 -17.34 1.57
CA ARG A 373 -9.37 -18.47 1.11
C ARG A 373 -8.47 -18.08 -0.06
N PRO A 374 -7.37 -18.83 -0.34
CA PRO A 374 -6.51 -18.57 -1.49
C PRO A 374 -7.31 -18.56 -2.79
N THR A 375 -7.11 -17.52 -3.59
CA THR A 375 -7.93 -17.22 -4.77
C THR A 375 -7.05 -16.96 -5.98
N ILE A 376 -7.40 -17.53 -7.14
CA ILE A 376 -6.80 -17.22 -8.43
C ILE A 376 -7.91 -16.88 -9.44
N VAL A 377 -7.77 -15.75 -10.09
CA VAL A 377 -8.68 -15.28 -11.17
C VAL A 377 -7.92 -15.27 -12.47
N PHE A 378 -8.40 -16.01 -13.46
CA PHE A 378 -7.80 -16.14 -14.79
C PHE A 378 -8.58 -15.39 -15.86
N THR A 379 -7.84 -14.89 -16.89
CA THR A 379 -8.39 -14.42 -18.16
C THR A 379 -7.52 -14.88 -19.32
N SER A 380 -7.97 -14.67 -20.56
CA SER A 380 -7.20 -15.05 -21.76
C SER A 380 -6.24 -13.93 -22.18
N SER A 381 -5.00 -14.30 -22.53
CA SER A 381 -4.01 -13.41 -23.14
C SER A 381 -3.04 -14.23 -23.99
N ASN A 382 -2.83 -13.87 -25.26
CA ASN A 382 -1.83 -14.50 -26.16
C ASN A 382 -1.86 -16.04 -26.15
N ASN A 383 -3.04 -16.65 -26.38
CA ASN A 383 -3.26 -18.11 -26.35
C ASN A 383 -3.01 -18.82 -25.00
N LEU A 384 -2.69 -18.10 -23.95
CA LEU A 384 -2.56 -18.60 -22.57
C LEU A 384 -3.71 -18.09 -21.71
N PHE A 385 -3.89 -18.72 -20.55
CA PHE A 385 -4.57 -18.10 -19.42
C PHE A 385 -3.55 -17.40 -18.53
N VAL A 386 -3.82 -16.14 -18.24
CA VAL A 386 -3.05 -15.30 -17.32
C VAL A 386 -3.88 -15.10 -16.07
N GLY A 387 -3.31 -15.44 -14.91
CA GLY A 387 -3.99 -15.39 -13.63
C GLY A 387 -3.33 -14.46 -12.64
N SER A 388 -4.15 -13.95 -11.73
CA SER A 388 -3.69 -13.23 -10.55
C SER A 388 -4.13 -13.98 -9.30
N ALA A 389 -3.15 -14.38 -8.48
CA ALA A 389 -3.35 -15.07 -7.23
C ALA A 389 -3.32 -14.10 -6.04
N ARG A 390 -4.19 -14.35 -5.05
CA ARG A 390 -4.21 -13.67 -3.76
C ARG A 390 -4.40 -14.69 -2.64
N SER A 391 -3.86 -14.38 -1.46
CA SER A 391 -3.89 -15.29 -0.32
C SER A 391 -4.48 -14.67 0.94
N VAL A 392 -4.87 -15.54 1.86
CA VAL A 392 -5.26 -15.17 3.22
C VAL A 392 -4.04 -15.03 4.11
N ASN A 393 -4.21 -14.35 5.24
CA ASN A 393 -3.13 -14.14 6.19
C ASN A 393 -2.53 -15.47 6.67
N GLY A 394 -1.20 -15.55 6.64
CA GLY A 394 -0.42 -16.72 7.05
C GLY A 394 -0.11 -17.71 5.94
N TYR A 395 -0.93 -17.84 4.89
CA TYR A 395 -0.74 -18.81 3.83
C TYR A 395 0.13 -18.31 2.68
N ASN A 396 1.06 -19.13 2.20
CA ASN A 396 1.97 -18.80 1.10
C ASN A 396 1.42 -19.35 -0.23
N VAL A 397 0.74 -18.48 -1.00
CA VAL A 397 0.18 -18.85 -2.32
C VAL A 397 1.26 -19.11 -3.37
N HIS A 398 2.40 -18.40 -3.30
CA HIS A 398 3.53 -18.63 -4.21
C HIS A 398 4.08 -20.04 -4.08
N ALA A 399 4.33 -20.50 -2.85
CA ALA A 399 4.79 -21.88 -2.59
C ALA A 399 3.74 -22.94 -3.00
N ALA A 400 2.45 -22.63 -2.92
CA ALA A 400 1.41 -23.52 -3.41
C ALA A 400 1.40 -23.63 -4.94
N ILE A 401 1.58 -22.51 -5.66
CA ILE A 401 1.71 -22.48 -7.12
C ILE A 401 2.97 -23.25 -7.56
N GLU A 402 4.09 -23.09 -6.85
CA GLU A 402 5.33 -23.82 -7.15
C GLU A 402 5.13 -25.34 -7.11
N LYS A 403 4.31 -25.86 -6.19
CA LYS A 403 3.95 -27.28 -6.16
C LYS A 403 3.05 -27.72 -7.33
N CYS A 404 2.52 -26.79 -8.11
CA CYS A 404 1.74 -27.03 -9.31
C CYS A 404 2.52 -26.71 -10.59
N LYS A 405 3.85 -26.55 -10.52
CA LYS A 405 4.72 -26.08 -11.63
C LYS A 405 4.60 -26.89 -12.91
N GLU A 406 4.24 -28.18 -12.84
CA GLU A 406 4.03 -29.05 -13.99
C GLU A 406 2.92 -28.57 -14.95
N PHE A 407 1.96 -27.79 -14.44
CA PHE A 407 0.87 -27.18 -15.21
C PHE A 407 1.10 -25.70 -15.55
N VAL A 408 2.24 -25.13 -15.10
CA VAL A 408 2.51 -23.70 -15.18
C VAL A 408 3.55 -23.42 -16.24
N VAL A 409 3.31 -22.42 -17.07
CA VAL A 409 4.28 -21.91 -18.07
C VAL A 409 5.25 -20.94 -17.39
N GLU A 410 4.72 -20.03 -16.58
CA GLU A 410 5.48 -18.99 -15.88
C GLU A 410 4.71 -18.55 -14.64
N PHE A 411 5.39 -18.28 -13.55
CA PHE A 411 4.81 -17.63 -12.38
C PHE A 411 5.85 -16.81 -11.64
N GLY A 412 5.38 -15.82 -10.89
CA GLY A 412 6.23 -14.96 -10.06
C GLY A 412 5.41 -14.18 -9.06
N GLY A 413 6.05 -13.70 -8.01
CA GLY A 413 5.40 -12.92 -6.96
C GLY A 413 5.89 -13.30 -5.57
N HIS A 414 5.05 -13.04 -4.58
CA HIS A 414 5.38 -13.17 -3.16
C HIS A 414 4.34 -14.02 -2.41
N LYS A 415 4.56 -14.20 -1.11
CA LYS A 415 3.71 -15.00 -0.22
C LYS A 415 2.21 -14.75 -0.38
N TYR A 416 1.78 -13.51 -0.58
CA TYR A 416 0.36 -13.12 -0.57
C TYR A 416 -0.22 -12.76 -1.93
N ALA A 417 0.62 -12.56 -2.94
CA ALA A 417 0.20 -12.20 -4.28
C ALA A 417 1.18 -12.77 -5.33
N ALA A 418 0.64 -13.38 -6.39
CA ALA A 418 1.44 -13.91 -7.48
C ALA A 418 0.73 -13.74 -8.84
N GLY A 419 1.53 -13.58 -9.89
CA GLY A 419 1.10 -13.70 -11.27
C GLY A 419 1.39 -15.11 -11.78
N ILE A 420 0.55 -15.64 -12.66
CA ILE A 420 0.69 -16.99 -13.21
C ILE A 420 0.24 -17.05 -14.66
N LYS A 421 0.93 -17.84 -15.48
CA LYS A 421 0.53 -18.14 -16.86
C LYS A 421 0.44 -19.66 -17.03
N ILE A 422 -0.67 -20.15 -17.62
CA ILE A 422 -0.89 -21.57 -17.88
C ILE A 422 -1.40 -21.77 -19.32
N LYS A 423 -1.21 -22.96 -19.89
CA LYS A 423 -1.88 -23.32 -21.14
C LYS A 423 -3.37 -23.50 -20.89
N LYS A 424 -4.22 -23.06 -21.83
CA LYS A 424 -5.69 -23.20 -21.72
C LYS A 424 -6.14 -24.65 -21.48
N THR A 425 -5.46 -25.60 -22.10
CA THR A 425 -5.73 -27.03 -21.95
C THR A 425 -5.44 -27.58 -20.56
N GLN A 426 -4.61 -26.90 -19.78
CA GLN A 426 -4.19 -27.36 -18.44
C GLN A 426 -5.00 -26.71 -17.30
N TYR A 427 -5.98 -25.86 -17.62
CA TYR A 427 -6.74 -25.12 -16.61
C TYR A 427 -7.41 -26.03 -15.59
N LYS A 428 -8.06 -27.12 -16.04
CA LYS A 428 -8.75 -28.06 -15.17
C LYS A 428 -7.77 -28.77 -14.25
N ASP A 429 -6.71 -29.33 -14.81
CA ASP A 429 -5.71 -30.10 -14.07
C ASP A 429 -4.98 -29.23 -13.05
N PHE A 430 -4.64 -28.00 -13.43
CA PHE A 430 -4.09 -27.00 -12.51
C PHE A 430 -5.06 -26.69 -11.36
N LYS A 431 -6.35 -26.44 -11.65
CA LYS A 431 -7.36 -26.13 -10.64
C LYS A 431 -7.51 -27.26 -9.63
N ASP A 432 -7.60 -28.50 -10.11
CA ASP A 432 -7.76 -29.68 -9.26
C ASP A 432 -6.50 -29.90 -8.40
N LYS A 433 -5.30 -29.73 -8.98
CA LYS A 433 -4.04 -29.84 -8.25
C LYS A 433 -3.85 -28.72 -7.23
N PHE A 434 -4.22 -27.50 -7.56
CA PHE A 434 -4.12 -26.37 -6.63
C PHE A 434 -5.04 -26.56 -5.42
N GLU A 435 -6.27 -27.04 -5.63
CA GLU A 435 -7.18 -27.40 -4.53
C GLU A 435 -6.60 -28.51 -3.64
N GLU A 436 -6.03 -29.58 -4.21
CA GLU A 436 -5.35 -30.66 -3.48
C GLU A 436 -4.21 -30.12 -2.62
N VAL A 437 -3.32 -29.30 -3.22
CA VAL A 437 -2.16 -28.73 -2.54
C VAL A 437 -2.60 -27.82 -1.40
N VAL A 438 -3.55 -26.92 -1.64
CA VAL A 438 -4.03 -25.99 -0.59
C VAL A 438 -4.72 -26.76 0.51
N SER A 439 -5.63 -27.70 0.19
CA SER A 439 -6.37 -28.50 1.17
C SER A 439 -5.44 -29.32 2.09
N SER A 440 -4.30 -29.77 1.56
CA SER A 440 -3.33 -30.55 2.34
C SER A 440 -2.34 -29.69 3.14
N THR A 441 -2.24 -28.39 2.85
CA THR A 441 -1.20 -27.52 3.44
C THR A 441 -1.73 -26.33 4.23
N ILE A 442 -3.01 -25.96 4.06
CA ILE A 442 -3.60 -24.84 4.79
C ILE A 442 -4.00 -25.25 6.21
N ASP A 443 -3.57 -24.50 7.20
CA ASP A 443 -4.07 -24.69 8.56
C ASP A 443 -5.47 -24.09 8.69
N LYS A 444 -6.39 -24.80 9.35
CA LYS A 444 -7.78 -24.35 9.59
C LYS A 444 -7.84 -23.00 10.30
N SER A 445 -6.85 -22.67 11.12
CA SER A 445 -6.77 -21.37 11.76
C SER A 445 -6.55 -20.21 10.79
N MET A 446 -5.99 -20.48 9.60
CA MET A 446 -5.78 -19.51 8.52
C MET A 446 -7.05 -19.23 7.71
N THR A 447 -8.09 -20.07 7.84
CA THR A 447 -9.38 -19.87 7.15
C THR A 447 -10.39 -19.07 7.99
N ILE A 448 -10.02 -18.67 9.19
CA ILE A 448 -10.86 -17.90 10.09
C ILE A 448 -10.31 -16.48 10.23
N LYS A 449 -11.12 -15.49 9.90
CA LYS A 449 -10.74 -14.09 10.03
C LYS A 449 -10.48 -13.73 11.50
N LYS A 450 -9.30 -13.22 11.78
CA LYS A 450 -8.86 -12.80 13.11
C LYS A 450 -8.85 -11.28 13.20
N VAL A 451 -9.17 -10.76 14.38
CA VAL A 451 -9.09 -9.33 14.71
C VAL A 451 -8.12 -9.19 15.87
N ALA A 452 -7.01 -8.52 15.64
CA ALA A 452 -6.07 -8.18 16.70
C ALA A 452 -6.67 -7.04 17.54
N VAL A 453 -6.88 -7.28 18.83
CA VAL A 453 -7.40 -6.30 19.79
C VAL A 453 -6.24 -5.83 20.65
N GLU A 454 -5.96 -4.53 20.64
CA GLU A 454 -4.82 -3.95 21.38
C GLU A 454 -5.11 -3.69 22.86
N GLY A 455 -6.38 -3.73 23.27
CA GLY A 455 -6.74 -3.61 24.67
C GLY A 455 -8.24 -3.68 24.92
N GLU A 456 -8.60 -4.04 26.15
CA GLU A 456 -9.98 -3.91 26.65
C GLU A 456 -10.13 -2.50 27.26
N ILE A 457 -11.24 -1.81 26.95
CA ILE A 457 -11.52 -0.46 27.40
C ILE A 457 -12.94 -0.34 27.94
N GLU A 458 -13.11 0.41 29.01
CA GLU A 458 -14.44 0.85 29.43
C GLU A 458 -14.84 2.14 28.69
N LEU A 459 -16.13 2.26 28.31
CA LEU A 459 -16.58 3.45 27.57
C LEU A 459 -16.29 4.76 28.30
N LYS A 460 -16.20 4.75 29.64
CA LYS A 460 -15.85 5.94 30.43
C LYS A 460 -14.44 6.46 30.17
N GLU A 461 -13.52 5.60 29.72
CA GLU A 461 -12.13 5.95 29.43
C GLU A 461 -12.00 6.66 28.07
N ILE A 462 -13.01 6.54 27.19
CA ILE A 462 -13.05 7.22 25.89
C ILE A 462 -13.41 8.70 26.10
N THR A 463 -12.44 9.44 26.56
CA THR A 463 -12.58 10.89 26.79
C THR A 463 -12.07 11.70 25.59
N PRO A 464 -12.43 13.00 25.46
CA PRO A 464 -11.83 13.85 24.45
C PRO A 464 -10.30 13.94 24.56
N LYS A 465 -9.74 13.87 25.78
CA LYS A 465 -8.28 13.82 25.99
C LYS A 465 -7.67 12.56 25.41
N PHE A 466 -8.28 11.40 25.70
CA PHE A 466 -7.84 10.10 25.15
C PHE A 466 -7.88 10.11 23.62
N TYR A 467 -8.97 10.60 23.03
CA TYR A 467 -9.10 10.67 21.59
C TYR A 467 -8.05 11.61 20.94
N ARG A 468 -7.78 12.77 21.53
CA ARG A 468 -6.70 13.65 21.05
C ARG A 468 -5.32 12.99 21.08
N ILE A 469 -5.05 12.13 22.08
CA ILE A 469 -3.81 11.35 22.10
C ILE A 469 -3.82 10.30 20.99
N LEU A 470 -4.93 9.58 20.78
CA LEU A 470 -5.05 8.62 19.68
C LEU A 470 -4.83 9.26 18.30
N LYS A 471 -5.34 10.47 18.07
CA LYS A 471 -5.10 11.20 16.81
C LYS A 471 -3.61 11.41 16.54
N GLN A 472 -2.78 11.58 17.57
CA GLN A 472 -1.33 11.77 17.41
C GLN A 472 -0.59 10.48 17.01
N PHE A 473 -1.22 9.30 17.14
CA PHE A 473 -0.65 8.08 16.58
C PHE A 473 -0.66 8.04 15.04
N ALA A 474 -1.51 8.85 14.40
CA ALA A 474 -1.51 8.98 12.94
C ALA A 474 -0.12 9.45 12.44
N PRO A 475 0.24 9.12 11.18
CA PRO A 475 -0.51 8.38 10.18
C PRO A 475 -0.59 6.87 10.46
N PHE A 476 -1.77 6.25 10.18
CA PHE A 476 -2.02 4.83 10.42
C PHE A 476 -1.86 4.00 9.14
N GLY A 477 -1.25 2.81 9.27
CA GLY A 477 -1.06 1.88 8.17
C GLY A 477 -0.37 0.60 8.63
N PRO A 478 0.23 -0.21 7.74
CA PRO A 478 1.04 -1.36 8.15
C PRO A 478 2.11 -0.95 9.18
N GLY A 479 2.39 -1.79 10.18
CA GLY A 479 3.32 -1.47 11.26
C GLY A 479 2.80 -0.46 12.30
N ASN A 480 1.85 0.41 11.95
CA ASN A 480 1.16 1.34 12.86
C ASN A 480 -0.35 1.35 12.58
N LYS A 481 -1.03 0.24 12.84
CA LYS A 481 -2.47 0.10 12.60
C LYS A 481 -3.30 0.98 13.52
N THR A 482 -4.49 1.40 13.04
CA THR A 482 -5.50 2.03 13.91
C THR A 482 -5.83 1.08 15.06
N PRO A 483 -5.71 1.52 16.33
CA PRO A 483 -5.96 0.66 17.47
C PRO A 483 -7.40 0.14 17.52
N ILE A 484 -7.53 -1.17 17.69
CA ILE A 484 -8.81 -1.84 17.88
C ILE A 484 -8.94 -2.18 19.37
N PHE A 485 -10.02 -1.72 19.96
CA PHE A 485 -10.37 -1.98 21.35
C PHE A 485 -11.53 -2.96 21.45
N SER A 486 -11.61 -3.70 22.56
CA SER A 486 -12.81 -4.43 22.94
C SER A 486 -13.44 -3.81 24.17
N ALA A 487 -14.78 -3.83 24.21
CA ALA A 487 -15.52 -3.51 25.42
C ALA A 487 -16.60 -4.56 25.69
N LYS A 488 -16.82 -4.84 26.97
CA LYS A 488 -17.79 -5.83 27.46
C LYS A 488 -19.02 -5.16 28.05
N ASN A 489 -20.09 -5.94 28.17
CA ASN A 489 -21.32 -5.54 28.83
C ASN A 489 -21.97 -4.28 28.23
N LEU A 490 -21.92 -4.19 26.90
CA LEU A 490 -22.52 -3.10 26.13
C LEU A 490 -24.02 -3.37 25.90
N ARG A 491 -24.78 -2.29 25.69
CA ARG A 491 -26.17 -2.33 25.28
C ARG A 491 -26.46 -1.25 24.25
N ASP A 492 -27.39 -1.54 23.34
CA ASP A 492 -27.99 -0.49 22.52
C ASP A 492 -29.09 0.24 23.32
N THR A 493 -29.18 1.54 23.09
CA THR A 493 -30.22 2.37 23.75
C THR A 493 -31.65 2.18 23.18
N GLY A 494 -31.81 1.34 22.17
CA GLY A 494 -33.06 1.15 21.41
C GLY A 494 -33.09 1.93 20.09
N TYR A 495 -31.92 2.46 19.66
CA TYR A 495 -31.78 3.25 18.42
C TYR A 495 -31.26 2.43 17.24
N ALA A 496 -30.95 1.16 17.47
CA ALA A 496 -30.35 0.33 16.43
C ALA A 496 -31.19 0.24 15.15
N LYS A 497 -30.53 0.45 14.00
CA LYS A 497 -31.17 0.32 12.68
C LYS A 497 -30.18 -0.11 11.62
N VAL A 498 -30.71 -0.85 10.64
CA VAL A 498 -29.99 -1.20 9.44
C VAL A 498 -29.99 0.00 8.49
N VAL A 499 -28.85 0.32 7.90
CA VAL A 499 -28.64 1.50 7.03
C VAL A 499 -27.80 1.14 5.81
N GLY A 500 -27.69 2.09 4.86
CA GLY A 500 -26.95 1.96 3.60
C GLY A 500 -27.85 1.56 2.43
N LYS A 501 -27.41 1.82 1.19
CA LYS A 501 -28.20 1.55 -0.03
C LYS A 501 -28.64 0.09 -0.17
N GLU A 502 -27.81 -0.85 0.32
CA GLU A 502 -28.06 -2.30 0.25
C GLU A 502 -28.48 -2.89 1.61
N ASN A 503 -28.80 -2.06 2.61
CA ASN A 503 -29.14 -2.49 3.96
C ASN A 503 -28.09 -3.42 4.60
N THR A 504 -26.81 -3.15 4.35
CA THR A 504 -25.70 -3.99 4.82
C THR A 504 -25.04 -3.49 6.09
N HIS A 505 -25.29 -2.24 6.50
CA HIS A 505 -24.63 -1.61 7.63
C HIS A 505 -25.56 -1.50 8.84
N LEU A 506 -24.97 -1.38 10.02
CA LEU A 506 -25.69 -1.27 11.28
C LEU A 506 -25.29 0.05 11.96
N LYS A 507 -26.29 0.92 12.23
CA LYS A 507 -26.12 2.15 13.01
C LYS A 507 -26.88 2.03 14.33
N PHE A 508 -26.22 2.34 15.44
CA PHE A 508 -26.77 2.16 16.78
C PHE A 508 -26.08 3.07 17.80
N ASN A 509 -26.62 3.10 19.02
CA ASN A 509 -26.09 3.90 20.12
C ASN A 509 -25.65 2.99 21.26
N LEU A 510 -24.38 3.09 21.65
CA LEU A 510 -23.77 2.26 22.67
C LEU A 510 -23.78 2.94 24.03
N THR A 511 -24.16 2.19 25.03
CA THR A 511 -23.94 2.49 26.45
C THR A 511 -23.38 1.26 27.15
N GLN A 512 -22.74 1.47 28.29
CA GLN A 512 -22.17 0.40 29.12
C GLN A 512 -22.85 0.43 30.49
N GLN A 513 -22.97 -0.72 31.12
CA GLN A 513 -23.55 -0.82 32.44
C GLN A 513 -22.85 0.14 33.42
N ASN A 514 -23.63 0.87 34.23
CA ASN A 514 -23.15 1.88 35.17
C ASN A 514 -22.48 3.13 34.55
N TYR A 515 -22.71 3.40 33.25
CA TYR A 515 -22.22 4.61 32.61
C TYR A 515 -23.29 5.23 31.70
N SER A 516 -23.63 6.47 31.95
CA SER A 516 -24.75 7.15 31.29
C SER A 516 -24.42 7.77 29.93
N LYS A 517 -23.14 7.96 29.61
CA LYS A 517 -22.76 8.55 28.33
C LYS A 517 -23.05 7.57 27.19
N ILE A 518 -23.61 8.11 26.12
CA ILE A 518 -23.98 7.38 24.93
C ILE A 518 -22.97 7.71 23.82
N TYR A 519 -22.49 6.69 23.11
CA TYR A 519 -21.63 6.83 21.94
C TYR A 519 -22.38 6.40 20.69
N ASN A 520 -22.32 7.21 19.65
CA ASN A 520 -22.75 6.81 18.32
C ASN A 520 -21.85 5.70 17.80
N ALA A 521 -22.43 4.67 17.20
CA ALA A 521 -21.71 3.53 16.65
C ALA A 521 -22.19 3.21 15.24
N ILE A 522 -21.25 2.79 14.39
CA ILE A 522 -21.52 2.28 13.06
C ILE A 522 -20.71 1.01 12.80
N GLY A 523 -21.39 -0.03 12.30
CA GLY A 523 -20.76 -1.28 11.87
C GLY A 523 -21.01 -1.51 10.39
N PHE A 524 -19.96 -1.34 9.56
CA PHE A 524 -20.05 -1.60 8.13
C PHE A 524 -20.11 -3.11 7.86
N GLY A 525 -21.05 -3.55 7.04
CA GLY A 525 -21.26 -4.97 6.74
C GLY A 525 -21.83 -5.80 7.91
N LEU A 526 -22.28 -5.17 9.01
CA LEU A 526 -22.74 -5.86 10.22
C LEU A 526 -24.25 -5.98 10.35
N SER A 527 -25.04 -5.76 9.31
CA SER A 527 -26.51 -5.88 9.39
C SER A 527 -26.96 -7.24 9.90
N GLY A 528 -26.25 -8.33 9.57
CA GLY A 528 -26.54 -9.68 10.10
C GLY A 528 -26.37 -9.81 11.62
N LYS A 529 -25.70 -8.88 12.29
CA LYS A 529 -25.57 -8.83 13.76
C LYS A 529 -26.72 -8.07 14.45
N TYR A 530 -27.65 -7.50 13.68
CA TYR A 530 -28.77 -6.74 14.23
C TYR A 530 -29.58 -7.51 15.30
N PRO A 531 -29.92 -8.81 15.13
CA PRO A 531 -30.62 -9.57 16.16
C PRO A 531 -29.85 -9.71 17.49
N ASN A 532 -28.53 -9.57 17.44
CA ASN A 532 -27.69 -9.73 18.65
C ASN A 532 -27.80 -8.54 19.60
N ILE A 533 -28.19 -7.37 19.09
CA ILE A 533 -28.23 -6.11 19.86
C ILE A 533 -29.65 -5.63 20.16
N LEU A 534 -30.68 -6.27 19.56
CA LEU A 534 -32.07 -5.92 19.77
C LEU A 534 -32.54 -6.17 21.22
N ASN A 535 -33.55 -5.46 21.63
CA ASN A 535 -34.23 -5.62 22.92
C ASN A 535 -33.29 -5.41 24.13
N LYS A 536 -32.31 -4.49 23.98
CA LYS A 536 -31.33 -4.15 25.02
C LYS A 536 -30.50 -5.36 25.50
N LYS A 537 -30.30 -6.36 24.65
CA LYS A 537 -29.41 -7.48 24.95
C LYS A 537 -28.02 -6.96 25.32
N ILE A 538 -27.35 -7.67 26.20
CA ILE A 538 -25.95 -7.42 26.56
C ILE A 538 -25.09 -8.10 25.52
N PHE A 539 -24.07 -7.38 25.03
CA PHE A 539 -23.10 -7.88 24.05
C PHE A 539 -21.73 -7.27 24.28
N ASN A 540 -20.73 -7.85 23.63
CA ASN A 540 -19.37 -7.32 23.58
C ASN A 540 -19.09 -6.83 22.15
N ALA A 541 -18.31 -5.78 22.00
CA ALA A 541 -17.93 -5.26 20.68
C ALA A 541 -16.43 -5.01 20.58
N ALA A 542 -15.89 -5.27 19.38
CA ALA A 542 -14.57 -4.81 18.96
C ALA A 542 -14.76 -3.60 18.04
N PHE A 543 -14.04 -2.50 18.29
CA PHE A 543 -14.22 -1.25 17.58
C PHE A 543 -12.95 -0.41 17.56
N THR A 544 -12.89 0.52 16.60
CA THR A 544 -11.95 1.66 16.63
C THR A 544 -12.69 2.91 17.11
N VAL A 545 -11.94 3.83 17.72
CA VAL A 545 -12.44 5.14 18.12
C VAL A 545 -12.13 6.12 17.00
N ASP A 546 -13.18 6.75 16.47
CA ASP A 546 -13.10 7.66 15.33
C ASP A 546 -13.93 8.93 15.61
N GLU A 547 -13.97 9.84 14.69
CA GLU A 547 -14.82 11.03 14.74
C GLU A 547 -15.85 11.03 13.61
N ASN A 548 -16.95 11.68 13.86
CA ASN A 548 -17.96 11.95 12.86
C ASN A 548 -18.30 13.43 12.85
N TYR A 549 -18.14 14.05 11.69
CA TYR A 549 -18.51 15.45 11.47
C TYR A 549 -19.99 15.51 11.06
N TRP A 550 -20.80 16.13 11.89
CA TRP A 550 -22.23 16.28 11.61
C TRP A 550 -22.72 17.67 12.01
N LYS A 551 -23.26 18.42 11.06
CA LYS A 551 -23.79 19.78 11.26
C LYS A 551 -22.79 20.72 11.95
N GLY A 552 -21.53 20.71 11.51
CA GLY A 552 -20.47 21.56 12.05
C GLY A 552 -19.97 21.18 13.45
N LYS A 553 -20.38 20.00 13.99
CA LYS A 553 -19.91 19.48 15.28
C LYS A 553 -19.13 18.18 15.08
N GLU A 554 -17.96 18.15 15.67
CA GLU A 554 -17.11 16.97 15.78
C GLU A 554 -17.60 16.13 16.99
N ASN A 555 -17.91 14.87 16.77
CA ASN A 555 -18.32 13.95 17.81
C ASN A 555 -17.55 12.64 17.71
N ILE A 556 -17.13 12.10 18.84
CA ILE A 556 -16.52 10.77 18.90
C ILE A 556 -17.56 9.73 18.46
N GLN A 557 -17.20 8.88 17.52
CA GLN A 557 -17.97 7.76 17.00
C GLN A 557 -17.16 6.48 17.11
N LEU A 558 -17.84 5.35 17.41
CA LEU A 558 -17.21 4.04 17.43
C LEU A 558 -17.47 3.33 16.11
N LYS A 559 -16.42 3.00 15.37
CA LYS A 559 -16.51 2.12 14.20
C LYS A 559 -16.40 0.67 14.67
N VAL A 560 -17.53 -0.01 14.72
CA VAL A 560 -17.61 -1.40 15.21
C VAL A 560 -17.20 -2.37 14.10
N ILE A 561 -16.27 -3.27 14.44
CA ILE A 561 -15.68 -4.27 13.56
C ILE A 561 -16.39 -5.62 13.72
N ASP A 562 -16.74 -6.00 14.95
CA ASP A 562 -17.47 -7.24 15.24
C ASP A 562 -18.25 -7.13 16.57
N ILE A 563 -19.28 -7.94 16.69
CA ILE A 563 -20.15 -8.05 17.86
C ILE A 563 -20.25 -9.52 18.26
N LYS A 564 -20.09 -9.79 19.57
CA LYS A 564 -20.27 -11.10 20.21
C LYS A 564 -21.21 -10.99 21.39
N ASN A 565 -22.01 -12.04 21.59
CA ASN A 565 -22.86 -12.19 22.77
C ASN A 565 -22.07 -12.87 23.89
#